data_cb4cf760d761de02bfa028e488ee9819
#
_entry.id   cb4cf760d761de02bfa028e488ee9819
#
_cell.length_a   1.000
_cell.length_b   1.000
_cell.length_c   1.000
_cell.angle_alpha   90.00
_cell.angle_beta   90.00
_cell.angle_gamma   90.00
#
_symmetry.space_group_name_H-M   'P 1'
#
loop_
_entity.id
_entity.type
_entity.pdbx_description
1 polymer ?
#
loop_
_entity_poly.entity_id
_entity_poly.type
_entity_poly.pdbx_seq_one_letter_code
_entity_poly.pdbx_strand_id
1 'polypeptide(L)' 'MTPGWVTPKGAADYLQVSESTLYALRRAGDGPRYAKRGQLVRYSIADLDAWMRQNMEDFDENE' A
#
# COMPACT_ATOMS: atom_id res chain seq x y z
N MET A 1 -6.70 13.22 -14.60
CA MET A 1 -6.91 11.79 -14.49
C MET A 1 -5.96 11.19 -13.45
N THR A 2 -6.48 10.38 -12.58
CA THR A 2 -5.66 9.77 -11.54
C THR A 2 -4.89 8.59 -12.10
N PRO A 3 -3.59 8.54 -11.92
CA PRO A 3 -2.82 7.39 -12.42
C PRO A 3 -3.22 6.13 -11.67
N GLY A 4 -3.18 5.02 -12.36
CA GLY A 4 -3.45 3.74 -11.72
C GLY A 4 -2.28 3.24 -10.90
N TRP A 5 -1.10 3.81 -11.10
CA TRP A 5 0.12 3.38 -10.42
C TRP A 5 0.79 4.57 -9.75
N VAL A 6 1.38 4.30 -8.60
CA VAL A 6 2.06 5.35 -7.85
C VAL A 6 3.39 4.85 -7.35
N THR A 7 4.27 5.79 -7.04
CA THR A 7 5.57 5.46 -6.46
C THR A 7 5.38 4.99 -5.03
N PRO A 8 6.41 4.39 -4.41
CA PRO A 8 6.29 4.03 -3.00
C PRO A 8 5.96 5.23 -2.13
N LYS A 9 6.53 6.40 -2.43
CA LYS A 9 6.19 7.59 -1.68
C LYS A 9 4.72 7.95 -1.87
N GLY A 10 4.24 7.89 -3.10
CA GLY A 10 2.83 8.18 -3.37
C GLY A 10 1.91 7.18 -2.69
N ALA A 11 2.31 5.91 -2.65
CA ALA A 11 1.51 4.89 -1.97
C ALA A 11 1.45 5.16 -0.48
N ALA A 12 2.58 5.54 0.13
CA ALA A 12 2.60 5.85 1.55
C ALA A 12 1.70 7.05 1.84
N ASP A 13 1.76 8.06 0.99
CA ASP A 13 0.89 9.22 1.14
C ASP A 13 -0.58 8.82 1.01
N TYR A 14 -0.88 7.97 0.06
CA TYR A 14 -2.26 7.53 -0.17
C TYR A 14 -2.79 6.77 1.04
N LEU A 15 -1.95 5.96 1.66
CA LEU A 15 -2.34 5.19 2.83
C LEU A 15 -2.17 5.96 4.12
N GLN A 16 -1.57 7.13 4.07
CA GLN A 16 -1.34 7.98 5.24
C GLN A 16 -0.41 7.30 6.25
N VAL A 17 0.64 6.69 5.73
CA VAL A 17 1.67 6.09 6.59
C VAL A 17 3.02 6.63 6.13
N SER A 18 4.05 6.44 6.93
CA SER A 18 5.38 6.86 6.53
C SER A 18 5.94 5.91 5.49
N GLU A 19 6.89 6.38 4.71
CA GLU A 19 7.55 5.50 3.75
C GLU A 19 8.27 4.36 4.44
N SER A 20 8.83 4.63 5.63
CA SER A 20 9.50 3.58 6.38
C SER A 20 8.54 2.48 6.79
N THR A 21 7.34 2.86 7.20
CA THR A 21 6.32 1.89 7.57
C THR A 21 5.93 1.04 6.37
N LEU A 22 5.72 1.69 5.23
CA LEU A 22 5.35 0.94 4.03
C LEU A 22 6.46 -0.01 3.61
N TYR A 23 7.71 0.44 3.70
CA TYR A 23 8.84 -0.40 3.35
C TYR A 23 8.92 -1.61 4.26
N ALA A 24 8.71 -1.40 5.56
CA ALA A 24 8.74 -2.50 6.52
C ALA A 24 7.64 -3.51 6.23
N LEU A 25 6.45 -3.04 5.89
CA LEU A 25 5.36 -3.93 5.53
C LEU A 25 5.69 -4.74 4.28
N ARG A 26 6.33 -4.09 3.30
CA ARG A 26 6.71 -4.79 2.10
C ARG A 26 7.73 -5.88 2.38
N ARG A 27 8.73 -5.56 3.21
CA ARG A 27 9.75 -6.54 3.54
C ARG A 27 9.20 -7.72 4.31
N ALA A 28 8.21 -7.47 5.14
CA ALA A 28 7.60 -8.53 5.93
C ALA A 28 6.57 -9.35 5.13
N GLY A 29 6.21 -8.88 3.95
CA GLY A 29 5.21 -9.58 3.16
C GLY A 29 3.80 -9.32 3.63
N ASP A 30 3.60 -8.30 4.45
CA ASP A 30 2.30 -7.99 5.02
C ASP A 30 1.64 -6.78 4.41
N GLY A 31 2.26 -6.15 3.45
CA GLY A 31 1.73 -4.92 2.86
C GLY A 31 0.94 -5.18 1.59
N PRO A 32 0.52 -4.11 0.92
CA PRO A 32 -0.21 -4.26 -0.32
C PRO A 32 0.65 -4.86 -1.42
N ARG A 33 0.01 -5.39 -2.42
CA ARG A 33 0.73 -5.94 -3.57
C ARG A 33 1.43 -4.81 -4.30
N TYR A 34 2.52 -5.15 -4.95
CA TYR A 34 3.28 -4.17 -5.70
C TYR A 34 3.92 -4.81 -6.91
N ALA A 35 4.32 -3.98 -7.86
CA ALA A 35 5.05 -4.42 -9.03
C ALA A 35 6.49 -3.99 -8.86
N LYS A 36 7.41 -4.86 -9.24
CA LYS A 36 8.83 -4.55 -9.12
C LYS A 36 9.57 -5.01 -10.35
N ARG A 37 10.43 -4.16 -10.87
CA ARG A 37 11.32 -4.54 -11.94
C ARG A 37 12.67 -3.90 -11.65
N GLY A 38 13.68 -4.73 -11.34
CA GLY A 38 14.94 -4.22 -10.87
C GLY A 38 14.72 -3.42 -9.62
N GLN A 39 15.07 -2.16 -9.64
CA GLN A 39 14.87 -1.29 -8.49
C GLN A 39 13.61 -0.45 -8.58
N LEU A 40 12.88 -0.61 -9.68
CA LEU A 40 11.66 0.15 -9.87
C LEU A 40 10.52 -0.54 -9.16
N VAL A 41 9.88 0.16 -8.24
CA VAL A 41 8.74 -0.38 -7.50
C VAL A 41 7.57 0.56 -7.68
N ARG A 42 6.40 -0.02 -7.96
CA ARG A 42 5.17 0.76 -8.11
C ARG A 42 4.03 0.01 -7.48
N TYR A 43 3.07 0.77 -6.96
CA TYR A 43 1.86 0.19 -6.38
C TYR A 43 0.68 0.61 -7.22
N SER A 44 -0.31 -0.25 -7.37
CA SER A 44 -1.53 0.16 -8.03
C SER A 44 -2.51 0.67 -6.98
N ILE A 45 -3.26 1.68 -7.34
CA ILE A 45 -4.26 2.24 -6.42
C ILE A 45 -5.28 1.17 -6.06
N ALA A 46 -5.66 0.35 -7.02
CA ALA A 46 -6.64 -0.72 -6.76
C ALA A 46 -6.12 -1.68 -5.69
N ASP A 47 -4.84 -2.02 -5.76
CA ASP A 47 -4.26 -2.94 -4.77
C ASP A 47 -4.14 -2.28 -3.39
N LEU A 48 -3.85 -0.98 -3.36
CA LEU A 48 -3.80 -0.27 -2.10
C LEU A 48 -5.17 -0.27 -1.44
N ASP A 49 -6.21 -0.02 -2.24
CA ASP A 49 -7.57 -0.03 -1.72
C ASP A 49 -7.96 -1.40 -1.21
N ALA A 50 -7.61 -2.43 -1.96
CA ALA A 50 -7.96 -3.80 -1.55
C ALA A 50 -7.29 -4.17 -0.24
N TRP A 51 -6.01 -3.79 -0.10
CA TRP A 51 -5.28 -4.08 1.11
C TRP A 51 -5.90 -3.34 2.30
N MET A 52 -6.24 -2.08 2.09
CA MET A 52 -6.82 -1.30 3.16
C MET A 52 -8.16 -1.87 3.59
N ARG A 53 -8.98 -2.32 2.62
CA ARG A 53 -10.27 -2.90 2.96
C ARG A 53 -10.15 -4.17 3.76
N GLN A 54 -9.15 -4.99 3.44
CA GLN A 54 -8.94 -6.21 4.20
C GLN A 54 -8.60 -5.90 5.64
N ASN A 55 -7.87 -4.81 5.86
CA ASN A 55 -7.47 -4.48 7.22
C ASN A 55 -8.53 -3.70 7.97
N MET A 56 -9.43 -3.06 7.25
CA MET A 56 -10.50 -2.32 7.90
C MET A 56 -11.44 -3.21 8.68
N GLU A 57 -11.58 -4.43 8.24
CA GLU A 57 -12.47 -5.32 8.93
C GLU A 57 -12.07 -5.52 10.36
N ASP A 58 -10.80 -5.42 10.64
CA ASP A 58 -10.32 -5.61 11.98
C ASP A 58 -10.74 -4.48 12.89
N PHE A 59 -11.01 -3.32 12.33
CA PHE A 59 -11.41 -2.19 13.13
C PHE A 59 -12.89 -2.16 13.40
N ASP A 60 -13.66 -2.65 12.47
CA ASP A 60 -15.08 -2.59 12.59
C ASP A 60 -15.61 -3.26 13.79
N GLU A 61 -14.96 -4.30 14.18
CA GLU A 61 -15.46 -5.05 15.25
C GLU A 61 -15.38 -4.36 16.55
N ASN A 62 -14.59 -3.35 16.64
CA ASN A 62 -14.39 -2.70 17.89
C ASN A 62 -15.35 -1.61 18.15
N GLU A 63 -16.23 -1.35 17.27
CA GLU A 63 -17.14 -0.25 17.42
C GLU A 63 -18.30 -0.49 18.36
#